data_dbed2421e6119d568dc47040dfe84e38
#
_entry.id   dbed2421e6119d568dc47040dfe84e38
#
_cell.length_a   1.000
_cell.length_b   1.000
_cell.length_c   1.000
_cell.angle_alpha   90.00
_cell.angle_beta   90.00
_cell.angle_gamma   90.00
#
_symmetry.space_group_name_H-M   'P 1'
#
loop_
_entity.id
_entity.type
_entity.pdbx_description
1 polymer ?
#
loop_
_entity_poly.entity_id
_entity_poly.type
_entity_poly.pdbx_seq_one_letter_code
_entity_poly.pdbx_strand_id
1 'polypeptide(L)'
;SAISGSGTGDFLDKLVELLPPEEKKEEIPVPRIAIVGRPNVGKSSLTNALLGEERNIVTDIAGTTRDTIHTRYTKFGHDFWLIDTAGMRKKAKVHEDLEFYSVMRTINAIEGSDVCLLMIDATQGMESQDLSILSLIERNRKGVA
;
A
#
# COMPACT_ATOMS: atom_id res chain seq x y z
N SER A 1 -6.99 17.74 35.90
CA SER A 1 -5.64 17.24 36.23
C SER A 1 -5.30 16.04 35.38
N ALA A 2 -4.15 16.02 34.75
CA ALA A 2 -3.71 14.90 33.89
C ALA A 2 -3.60 13.57 34.66
N ILE A 3 -3.35 13.62 35.96
CA ILE A 3 -3.21 12.44 36.81
C ILE A 3 -4.58 11.85 37.20
N SER A 4 -5.62 12.66 37.35
CA SER A 4 -6.95 12.23 37.77
C SER A 4 -7.95 12.05 36.62
N GLY A 5 -7.57 12.37 35.39
CA GLY A 5 -8.47 12.34 34.23
C GLY A 5 -9.60 13.37 34.28
N SER A 6 -9.67 14.22 35.35
CA SER A 6 -10.70 15.23 35.52
C SER A 6 -10.55 16.34 34.48
N GLY A 7 -11.62 16.60 33.72
CA GLY A 7 -11.65 17.59 32.64
C GLY A 7 -11.16 17.11 31.29
N THR A 8 -10.86 15.81 31.11
CA THR A 8 -10.41 15.27 29.84
C THR A 8 -11.52 15.29 28.78
N GLY A 9 -12.78 15.08 29.20
CA GLY A 9 -13.95 15.18 28.33
C GLY A 9 -14.11 16.60 27.78
N ASP A 10 -14.15 17.58 28.64
CA ASP A 10 -14.29 19.00 28.24
C ASP A 10 -13.12 19.46 27.33
N PHE A 11 -11.91 18.94 27.60
CA PHE A 11 -10.75 19.23 26.76
C PHE A 11 -10.89 18.62 25.36
N LEU A 12 -11.35 17.37 25.26
CA LEU A 12 -11.54 16.69 23.97
C LEU A 12 -12.67 17.35 23.17
N ASP A 13 -13.78 17.71 23.83
CA ASP A 13 -14.89 18.41 23.19
C ASP A 13 -14.43 19.77 22.62
N LYS A 14 -13.64 20.51 23.42
CA LYS A 14 -13.07 21.78 22.97
C LYS A 14 -12.08 21.61 21.82
N LEU A 15 -11.31 20.52 21.81
CA LEU A 15 -10.37 20.19 20.75
C LEU A 15 -11.11 19.86 19.47
N VAL A 16 -12.20 19.09 19.54
CA VAL A 16 -13.05 18.77 18.39
C VAL A 16 -13.70 20.02 17.80
N GLU A 17 -14.18 20.95 18.63
CA GLU A 17 -14.73 22.24 18.17
C GLU A 17 -13.71 23.11 17.42
N LEU A 18 -12.43 23.00 17.78
CA LEU A 18 -11.34 23.78 17.17
C LEU A 18 -10.77 23.11 15.90
N LEU A 19 -11.08 21.84 15.66
CA LEU A 19 -10.68 21.19 14.42
C LEU A 19 -11.49 21.76 13.24
N PRO A 20 -10.85 22.08 12.12
CA PRO A 20 -11.59 22.45 10.92
C PRO A 20 -12.54 21.32 10.54
N PRO A 21 -13.76 21.64 10.06
CA PRO A 21 -14.67 20.61 9.58
C PRO A 21 -13.98 19.78 8.52
N GLU A 22 -14.07 18.45 8.67
CA GLU A 22 -13.54 17.52 7.69
C GLU A 22 -14.22 17.81 6.35
N GLU A 23 -13.49 18.40 5.41
CA GLU A 23 -13.97 18.53 4.04
C GLU A 23 -14.15 17.09 3.52
N LYS A 24 -15.37 16.60 3.52
CA LYS A 24 -15.76 15.38 2.80
C LYS A 24 -15.59 15.68 1.31
N LYS A 25 -14.37 15.54 0.81
CA LYS A 25 -14.17 15.33 -0.62
C LYS A 25 -14.89 14.03 -0.92
N GLU A 26 -15.93 14.10 -1.74
CA GLU A 26 -16.51 12.92 -2.40
C GLU A 26 -15.40 12.34 -3.29
N GLU A 27 -14.52 11.54 -2.68
CA GLU A 27 -13.56 10.75 -3.41
C GLU A 27 -14.36 9.67 -4.14
N ILE A 28 -14.45 9.79 -5.45
CA ILE A 28 -14.85 8.66 -6.29
C ILE A 28 -13.90 7.53 -5.88
N PRO A 29 -14.44 6.39 -5.41
CA PRO A 29 -13.59 5.33 -4.88
C PRO A 29 -12.79 4.72 -6.02
N VAL A 30 -11.57 5.22 -6.20
CA VAL A 30 -10.62 4.69 -7.19
C VAL A 30 -9.98 3.44 -6.57
N PRO A 31 -10.08 2.27 -7.21
CA PRO A 31 -9.59 1.02 -6.64
C PRO A 31 -8.08 1.07 -6.40
N ARG A 32 -7.65 0.46 -5.30
CA ARG A 32 -6.25 0.35 -4.89
C ARG A 32 -5.74 -1.05 -5.16
N ILE A 33 -4.69 -1.17 -5.96
CA ILE A 33 -4.11 -2.44 -6.39
C ILE A 33 -2.71 -2.58 -5.80
N ALA A 34 -2.46 -3.69 -5.11
CA ALA A 34 -1.13 -4.08 -4.68
C ALA A 34 -0.57 -5.19 -5.60
N ILE A 35 0.72 -5.09 -5.96
CA ILE A 35 1.43 -6.16 -6.66
C ILE A 35 2.29 -6.89 -5.63
N VAL A 36 1.98 -8.14 -5.36
CA VAL A 36 2.63 -8.96 -4.32
C VAL A 36 3.17 -10.26 -4.90
N GLY A 37 4.04 -10.94 -4.18
CA GLY A 37 4.68 -12.18 -4.61
C GLY A 37 6.10 -12.28 -4.09
N ARG A 38 6.74 -13.43 -4.30
CA ARG A 38 8.12 -13.71 -3.87
C ARG A 38 9.13 -12.71 -4.46
N PRO A 39 10.33 -12.57 -3.88
CA PRO A 39 11.44 -11.86 -4.51
C PRO A 39 11.72 -12.39 -5.93
N ASN A 40 12.11 -11.51 -6.83
CA ASN A 40 12.53 -11.81 -8.20
C ASN A 40 11.49 -12.42 -9.17
N VAL A 41 10.21 -12.52 -8.79
CA VAL A 41 9.12 -12.99 -9.69
C VAL A 41 8.71 -11.94 -10.75
N GLY A 42 9.38 -10.79 -10.82
CA GLY A 42 9.11 -9.78 -11.85
C GLY A 42 8.21 -8.62 -11.44
N LYS A 43 7.84 -8.46 -10.16
CA LYS A 43 6.99 -7.36 -9.67
C LYS A 43 7.46 -5.97 -10.12
N SER A 44 8.75 -5.70 -9.96
CA SER A 44 9.34 -4.41 -10.37
C SER A 44 9.28 -4.21 -11.89
N SER A 45 9.45 -5.27 -12.67
CA SER A 45 9.36 -5.22 -14.13
C SER A 45 7.93 -4.90 -14.57
N LEU A 46 6.93 -5.56 -13.98
CA LEU A 46 5.52 -5.28 -14.24
C LEU A 46 5.17 -3.84 -13.85
N THR A 47 5.56 -3.41 -12.65
CA THR A 47 5.31 -2.04 -12.20
C THR A 47 5.94 -1.01 -13.14
N ASN A 48 7.18 -1.23 -13.58
CA ASN A 48 7.86 -0.34 -14.52
C ASN A 48 7.16 -0.33 -15.89
N ALA A 49 6.68 -1.48 -16.36
CA ALA A 49 5.94 -1.56 -17.62
C ALA A 49 4.59 -0.82 -17.53
N LEU A 50 3.87 -0.93 -16.42
CA LEU A 50 2.62 -0.22 -16.21
C LEU A 50 2.83 1.29 -16.12
N LEU A 51 3.81 1.74 -15.36
CA LEU A 51 4.06 3.17 -15.13
C LEU A 51 4.72 3.85 -16.33
N GLY A 52 5.41 3.09 -17.20
CA GLY A 52 6.12 3.59 -18.37
C GLY A 52 7.31 4.47 -17.99
N GLU A 53 8.02 5.00 -19.00
CA GLU A 53 9.15 5.93 -18.81
C GLU A 53 8.69 7.36 -18.47
N GLU A 54 7.42 7.68 -18.67
CA GLU A 54 6.88 9.00 -18.36
C GLU A 54 6.49 9.10 -16.89
N ARG A 55 7.25 9.92 -16.19
CA ARG A 55 7.05 10.38 -14.83
C ARG A 55 5.73 11.14 -14.69
N ASN A 56 4.61 10.47 -14.58
CA ASN A 56 3.34 11.14 -14.33
C ASN A 56 2.86 10.90 -12.90
N ILE A 57 3.04 11.97 -12.14
CA ILE A 57 2.29 12.37 -10.94
C ILE A 57 2.41 11.38 -9.78
N VAL A 58 3.50 11.54 -9.04
CA VAL A 58 3.54 11.19 -7.63
C VAL A 58 2.71 12.26 -6.92
N THR A 59 1.49 11.95 -6.60
CA THR A 59 0.77 12.71 -5.58
C THR A 59 1.10 12.05 -4.25
N ASP A 60 1.93 12.72 -3.46
CA ASP A 60 2.07 12.41 -2.04
C ASP A 60 0.70 12.67 -1.41
N ILE A 61 -0.02 11.60 -1.05
CA ILE A 61 -1.18 11.75 -0.21
C ILE A 61 -0.64 12.12 1.18
N ALA A 62 -0.78 13.38 1.53
CA ALA A 62 -0.41 13.88 2.84
C ALA A 62 -1.22 13.13 3.90
N GLY A 63 -0.55 12.37 4.76
CA GLY A 63 -1.18 11.66 5.89
C GLY A 63 -0.82 10.19 6.05
N THR A 64 -0.11 9.58 5.11
CA THR A 64 0.42 8.23 5.28
C THR A 64 1.88 8.27 5.72
N THR A 65 2.21 7.40 6.67
CA THR A 65 3.55 7.22 7.24
C THR A 65 4.65 7.31 6.18
N ARG A 66 5.71 7.97 6.49
CA ARG A 66 6.87 8.49 5.72
C ARG A 66 7.49 7.62 4.60
N ASP A 67 7.00 6.39 4.34
CA ASP A 67 7.68 5.41 3.49
C ASP A 67 6.83 4.77 2.37
N THR A 68 5.54 5.09 2.24
CA THR A 68 4.66 4.43 1.26
C THR A 68 4.33 5.38 0.11
N ILE A 69 4.92 5.18 -1.05
CA ILE A 69 4.58 5.94 -2.26
C ILE A 69 3.51 5.17 -3.03
N HIS A 70 2.35 5.79 -3.23
CA HIS A 70 1.30 5.30 -4.09
C HIS A 70 1.37 6.02 -5.43
N THR A 71 1.14 5.32 -6.53
CA THR A 71 1.17 5.91 -7.87
C THR A 71 -0.17 5.68 -8.55
N ARG A 72 -0.82 6.76 -9.01
CA ARG A 72 -2.06 6.65 -9.77
C ARG A 72 -1.79 6.26 -11.21
N TYR A 73 -2.54 5.30 -11.71
CA TYR A 73 -2.51 4.84 -13.10
C TYR A 73 -3.78 5.29 -13.80
N THR A 74 -3.63 6.03 -14.90
CA THR A 74 -4.77 6.61 -15.65
C THR A 74 -4.62 6.41 -17.15
N LYS A 75 -4.24 5.20 -17.60
CA LYS A 75 -4.03 4.90 -19.03
C LYS A 75 -5.05 3.90 -19.55
N PHE A 76 -5.29 3.94 -20.86
CA PHE A 76 -6.16 3.00 -21.58
C PHE A 76 -7.60 2.92 -21.02
N GLY A 77 -8.11 4.01 -20.45
CA GLY A 77 -9.46 4.05 -19.87
C GLY A 77 -9.56 3.41 -18.48
N HIS A 78 -8.44 3.04 -17.87
CA HIS A 78 -8.39 2.51 -16.50
C HIS A 78 -7.86 3.57 -15.54
N ASP A 79 -8.45 3.62 -14.34
CA ASP A 79 -8.04 4.53 -13.27
C ASP A 79 -7.97 3.75 -11.95
N PHE A 80 -6.76 3.63 -11.38
CA PHE A 80 -6.52 2.92 -10.13
C PHE A 80 -5.24 3.39 -9.45
N TRP A 81 -5.10 3.11 -8.16
CA TRP A 81 -3.88 3.35 -7.40
C TRP A 81 -3.02 2.09 -7.33
N LEU A 82 -1.75 2.20 -7.68
CA LEU A 82 -0.73 1.20 -7.37
C LEU A 82 -0.14 1.50 -5.99
N ILE A 83 -0.27 0.53 -5.08
CA ILE A 83 0.17 0.64 -3.69
C ILE A 83 1.63 0.21 -3.56
N ASP A 84 2.39 0.93 -2.71
CA ASP A 84 3.79 0.65 -2.35
C ASP A 84 4.76 0.57 -3.54
N THR A 85 4.67 1.50 -4.46
CA THR A 85 5.59 1.57 -5.60
C THR A 85 7.02 1.97 -5.21
N ALA A 86 7.25 2.56 -4.04
CA ALA A 86 8.57 2.95 -3.55
C ALA A 86 9.49 1.75 -3.29
N GLY A 87 8.96 0.69 -2.70
CA GLY A 87 9.70 -0.54 -2.46
C GLY A 87 10.14 -1.24 -3.74
N MET A 88 9.41 -1.03 -4.83
CA MET A 88 9.71 -1.63 -6.12
C MET A 88 10.72 -0.81 -6.95
N ARG A 89 10.83 0.51 -6.70
CA ARG A 89 11.75 1.41 -7.43
C ARG A 89 13.17 1.42 -6.89
N LYS A 90 13.33 1.23 -5.59
CA LYS A 90 14.66 1.14 -4.98
C LYS A 90 15.16 -0.30 -5.09
N LYS A 91 15.98 -0.59 -6.11
CA LYS A 91 16.93 -1.73 -6.03
C LYS A 91 17.87 -1.39 -4.89
N ALA A 92 17.51 -1.78 -3.67
CA ALA A 92 18.29 -1.51 -2.49
C ALA A 92 19.57 -2.36 -2.51
N LYS A 93 20.69 -1.68 -2.61
CA LYS A 93 21.95 -2.14 -2.06
C LYS A 93 21.81 -2.08 -0.54
N VAL A 94 21.40 -3.10 0.14
CA VAL A 94 21.72 -3.36 1.55
C VAL A 94 21.37 -4.82 1.86
N HIS A 95 22.33 -5.58 2.34
CA HIS A 95 22.20 -6.94 2.85
C HIS A 95 21.74 -6.95 4.32
N GLU A 96 21.03 -7.99 4.68
CA GLU A 96 20.78 -8.56 6.02
C GLU A 96 19.54 -8.17 6.83
N ASP A 97 18.94 -6.97 6.69
CA ASP A 97 17.64 -6.68 7.36
C ASP A 97 16.45 -6.74 6.38
N LEU A 98 16.68 -7.26 5.18
CA LEU A 98 15.77 -7.15 4.04
C LEU A 98 14.53 -8.06 4.11
N GLU A 99 14.61 -9.20 4.80
CA GLU A 99 13.49 -10.14 4.83
C GLU A 99 12.34 -9.63 5.69
N PHE A 100 12.64 -9.13 6.89
CA PHE A 100 11.62 -8.60 7.78
C PHE A 100 10.91 -7.37 7.19
N TYR A 101 11.68 -6.42 6.64
CA TYR A 101 11.12 -5.24 5.98
C TYR A 101 10.31 -5.59 4.74
N SER A 102 10.72 -6.63 4.00
CA SER A 102 9.99 -7.12 2.82
C SER A 102 8.63 -7.71 3.21
N VAL A 103 8.58 -8.50 4.29
CA VAL A 103 7.34 -9.09 4.81
C VAL A 103 6.38 -7.99 5.31
N MET A 104 6.87 -7.06 6.12
CA MET A 104 6.06 -5.95 6.64
C MET A 104 5.50 -5.07 5.52
N ARG A 105 6.28 -4.80 4.47
CA ARG A 105 5.80 -4.08 3.29
C ARG A 105 4.70 -4.84 2.56
N THR A 106 4.86 -6.14 2.39
CA THR A 106 3.84 -6.99 1.76
C THR A 106 2.54 -6.95 2.55
N ILE A 107 2.61 -7.04 3.88
CA ILE A 107 1.45 -6.92 4.77
C ILE A 107 0.78 -5.56 4.59
N ASN A 108 1.54 -4.47 4.70
CA ASN A 108 1.00 -3.11 4.57
C ASN A 108 0.39 -2.85 3.18
N ALA A 109 1.01 -3.38 2.12
CA ALA A 109 0.47 -3.28 0.77
C ALA A 109 -0.86 -4.01 0.63
N ILE A 110 -0.97 -5.23 1.17
CA ILE A 110 -2.21 -6.01 1.18
C ILE A 110 -3.29 -5.27 1.99
N GLU A 111 -2.98 -4.81 3.19
CA GLU A 111 -3.94 -4.09 4.04
C GLU A 111 -4.46 -2.81 3.38
N GLY A 112 -3.58 -2.06 2.74
CA GLY A 112 -3.89 -0.80 2.06
C GLY A 112 -4.61 -0.95 0.71
N SER A 113 -4.67 -2.14 0.13
CA SER A 113 -5.26 -2.40 -1.19
C SER A 113 -6.72 -2.87 -1.11
N ASP A 114 -7.39 -2.83 -2.24
CA ASP A 114 -8.71 -3.44 -2.46
C ASP A 114 -8.57 -4.78 -3.21
N VAL A 115 -7.57 -4.85 -4.11
CA VAL A 115 -7.22 -6.03 -4.90
C VAL A 115 -5.71 -6.24 -4.89
N CYS A 116 -5.29 -7.49 -4.81
CA CYS A 116 -3.90 -7.92 -4.91
C CYS A 116 -3.64 -8.69 -6.21
N LEU A 117 -2.61 -8.31 -6.96
CA LEU A 117 -2.06 -9.09 -8.05
C LEU A 117 -0.95 -9.98 -7.49
N LEU A 118 -1.22 -11.28 -7.34
CA LEU A 118 -0.23 -12.24 -6.84
C LEU A 118 0.61 -12.76 -8.01
N MET A 119 1.86 -12.31 -8.09
CA MET A 119 2.80 -12.76 -9.11
C MET A 119 3.51 -14.04 -8.71
N ILE A 120 3.46 -15.03 -9.58
CA ILE A 120 4.08 -16.35 -9.40
C ILE A 120 5.04 -16.60 -10.56
N ASP A 121 6.21 -17.19 -10.29
CA ASP A 121 7.13 -17.64 -11.32
C ASP A 121 6.61 -18.94 -11.95
N ALA A 122 6.19 -18.86 -13.21
CA ALA A 122 5.63 -19.99 -13.96
C ALA A 122 6.62 -21.17 -14.13
N THR A 123 7.92 -20.92 -14.04
CA THR A 123 8.96 -21.96 -14.17
C THR A 123 9.13 -22.77 -12.90
N GLN A 124 8.84 -22.17 -11.74
CA GLN A 124 8.96 -22.80 -10.42
C GLN A 124 7.61 -23.27 -9.86
N GLY A 125 6.52 -22.74 -10.41
CA GLY A 125 5.19 -22.99 -9.90
C GLY A 125 4.91 -22.30 -8.56
N MET A 126 3.85 -22.75 -7.88
CA MET A 126 3.42 -22.19 -6.62
C MET A 126 4.21 -22.84 -5.47
N GLU A 127 4.91 -22.04 -4.68
CA GLU A 127 5.67 -22.49 -3.52
C GLU A 127 5.01 -22.10 -2.19
N SER A 128 5.56 -22.59 -1.07
CA SER A 128 5.02 -22.36 0.27
C SER A 128 4.91 -20.88 0.64
N GLN A 129 5.84 -20.05 0.13
CA GLN A 129 5.80 -18.61 0.36
C GLN A 129 4.66 -17.93 -0.41
N ASP A 130 4.36 -18.39 -1.64
CA ASP A 130 3.22 -17.89 -2.42
C ASP A 130 1.89 -18.23 -1.73
N LEU A 131 1.78 -19.44 -1.19
CA LEU A 131 0.62 -19.88 -0.39
C LEU A 131 0.46 -19.06 0.89
N SER A 132 1.57 -18.69 1.53
CA SER A 132 1.55 -17.81 2.71
C SER A 132 1.03 -16.41 2.38
N ILE A 133 1.46 -15.84 1.24
CA ILE A 133 0.99 -14.55 0.75
C ILE A 133 -0.50 -14.64 0.38
N LEU A 134 -0.92 -15.70 -0.32
CA LEU A 134 -2.32 -15.93 -0.67
C LEU A 134 -3.20 -16.01 0.59
N SER A 135 -2.79 -16.80 1.59
CA SER A 135 -3.53 -16.90 2.87
C SER A 135 -3.64 -15.55 3.59
N LEU A 136 -2.62 -14.69 3.45
CA LEU A 136 -2.64 -13.35 4.03
C LEU A 136 -3.65 -12.45 3.30
N ILE A 137 -3.73 -12.54 1.97
CA ILE A 137 -4.72 -11.82 1.16
C ILE A 137 -6.13 -12.23 1.55
N GLU A 138 -6.40 -13.54 1.67
CA GLU A 138 -7.69 -14.09 2.08
C GLU A 138 -8.10 -13.63 3.48
N ARG A 139 -7.17 -13.69 4.46
CA ARG A 139 -7.42 -13.21 5.83
C ARG A 139 -7.81 -11.73 5.88
N ASN A 140 -7.21 -10.92 5.01
CA ASN A 140 -7.51 -9.50 4.87
C ASN A 140 -8.75 -9.24 4.00
N ARG A 141 -9.42 -10.28 3.47
CA ARG A 141 -10.63 -10.20 2.64
C ARG A 141 -10.45 -9.31 1.43
N LYS A 142 -9.28 -9.39 0.79
CA LYS A 142 -8.97 -8.62 -0.43
C LYS A 142 -9.27 -9.47 -1.66
N GLY A 143 -9.61 -8.80 -2.77
CA GLY A 143 -9.65 -9.46 -4.07
C GLY A 143 -8.26 -9.98 -4.46
N VAL A 144 -8.19 -11.10 -5.20
CA VAL A 144 -6.93 -11.64 -5.71
C VAL A 144 -7.08 -12.03 -7.19
N ALA A 145 -6.04 -11.72 -7.96
CA ALA A 145 -5.89 -12.12 -9.36
C ALA A 145 -4.45 -12.61 -9.60
#